data_c956b1f41e51ace96f30c52fed874beb
#
_entry.id   c956b1f41e51ace96f30c52fed874beb
#
_cell.length_a   1.000
_cell.length_b   1.000
_cell.length_c   1.000
_cell.angle_alpha   90.00
_cell.angle_beta   90.00
_cell.angle_gamma   90.00
#
_symmetry.space_group_name_H-M   'P 1'
#
loop_
_entity.id
_entity.type
_entity.pdbx_description
1 polymer ?
#
loop_
_entity_poly.entity_id
_entity_poly.type
_entity_poly.pdbx_seq_one_letter_code
_entity_poly.pdbx_strand_id
1 'polypeptide(L)'
;CVELLEKGYGVVVIDNLVNSSAKSLERVEQITGKSLDFYQNDVRDRDAMERIFSKHDIDCVIHFAGLKAVGESVAMPLEYYDNNLYSTVVLCETMRDHGVKNIVFSSSATVYSGDNTMPLRENSHTGMCTNPYGWTKYMCEQILRDTGKAIPDWSIALLRYFNPIGAHSSGLIGEDPRGIPNNLMPYISQVAIGRRDHLNVFGDDYDTPDGTGVRDYIHVVDLARGHVSAIDYMQTHKG
;
A
#
# COMPACT_ATOMS: atom_id res chain seq x y z
N CYS A 1 10.98 0.34 -3.44
CA CYS A 1 12.00 0.61 -4.49
C CYS A 1 13.41 0.21 -4.03
N VAL A 2 13.93 0.68 -2.86
CA VAL A 2 15.30 0.35 -2.42
C VAL A 2 15.55 -1.15 -2.44
N GLU A 3 14.75 -1.94 -1.73
CA GLU A 3 14.91 -3.41 -1.63
C GLU A 3 14.87 -4.10 -3.00
N LEU A 4 14.06 -3.61 -3.94
CA LEU A 4 13.99 -4.14 -5.32
C LEU A 4 15.27 -3.82 -6.10
N LEU A 5 15.68 -2.56 -6.10
CA LEU A 5 16.88 -2.13 -6.80
C LEU A 5 18.14 -2.82 -6.26
N GLU A 6 18.26 -2.99 -4.95
CA GLU A 6 19.39 -3.70 -4.33
C GLU A 6 19.46 -5.16 -4.76
N LYS A 7 18.30 -5.82 -4.94
CA LYS A 7 18.21 -7.20 -5.48
C LYS A 7 18.43 -7.28 -7.00
N GLY A 8 18.54 -6.16 -7.69
CA GLY A 8 18.83 -6.12 -9.13
C GLY A 8 17.61 -6.08 -10.04
N TYR A 9 16.41 -5.86 -9.49
CA TYR A 9 15.21 -5.63 -10.31
C TYR A 9 15.29 -4.26 -11.00
N GLY A 10 14.80 -4.18 -12.24
CA GLY A 10 14.39 -2.93 -12.86
C GLY A 10 13.12 -2.41 -12.19
N VAL A 11 13.03 -1.11 -11.94
CA VAL A 11 11.88 -0.53 -11.26
C VAL A 11 11.27 0.59 -12.09
N VAL A 12 9.99 0.46 -12.40
CA VAL A 12 9.16 1.50 -13.02
C VAL A 12 8.16 1.98 -11.98
N VAL A 13 8.10 3.27 -11.72
CA VAL A 13 7.20 3.89 -10.74
C VAL A 13 6.16 4.75 -11.45
N ILE A 14 4.91 4.58 -11.09
CA ILE A 14 3.78 5.41 -11.53
C ILE A 14 3.14 6.01 -10.28
N ASP A 15 3.08 7.34 -10.18
CA ASP A 15 2.48 8.07 -9.07
C ASP A 15 1.96 9.43 -9.56
N ASN A 16 0.77 9.82 -9.18
CA ASN A 16 0.21 11.13 -9.56
C ASN A 16 0.66 12.27 -8.64
N LEU A 17 1.43 11.96 -7.59
CA LEU A 17 1.98 12.87 -6.59
C LEU A 17 0.93 13.69 -5.81
N VAL A 18 -0.33 13.21 -5.76
CA VAL A 18 -1.39 13.92 -5.02
C VAL A 18 -1.09 14.02 -3.52
N ASN A 19 -0.48 12.96 -2.93
CA ASN A 19 -0.12 12.90 -1.52
C ASN A 19 1.33 12.44 -1.28
N SER A 20 2.17 12.46 -2.30
CA SER A 20 3.55 12.01 -2.32
C SER A 20 4.50 13.09 -2.89
N SER A 21 5.77 12.75 -3.02
CA SER A 21 6.79 13.65 -3.59
C SER A 21 7.83 12.85 -4.38
N ALA A 22 8.17 13.32 -5.58
CA ALA A 22 9.25 12.76 -6.39
C ALA A 22 10.61 12.80 -5.68
N LYS A 23 10.76 13.66 -4.67
CA LYS A 23 11.96 13.71 -3.80
C LYS A 23 12.32 12.38 -3.17
N SER A 24 11.32 11.54 -2.86
CA SER A 24 11.55 10.19 -2.34
C SER A 24 12.28 9.30 -3.34
N LEU A 25 11.99 9.45 -4.63
CA LEU A 25 12.62 8.66 -5.70
C LEU A 25 14.08 9.10 -5.94
N GLU A 26 14.34 10.42 -5.96
CA GLU A 26 15.72 10.94 -5.99
C GLU A 26 16.58 10.37 -4.85
N ARG A 27 16.00 10.27 -3.65
CA ARG A 27 16.65 9.70 -2.49
C ARG A 27 16.85 8.18 -2.58
N VAL A 28 15.90 7.47 -3.20
CA VAL A 28 16.06 6.04 -3.52
C VAL A 28 17.27 5.83 -4.44
N GLU A 29 17.41 6.64 -5.49
CA GLU A 29 18.56 6.59 -6.39
C GLU A 29 19.87 6.94 -5.66
N GLN A 30 19.84 7.95 -4.78
CA GLN A 30 20.99 8.31 -3.95
C GLN A 30 21.41 7.17 -3.00
N ILE A 31 20.46 6.45 -2.41
CA ILE A 31 20.72 5.33 -1.49
C ILE A 31 21.33 4.14 -2.24
N THR A 32 20.75 3.80 -3.38
CA THR A 32 21.08 2.57 -4.10
C THR A 32 22.19 2.73 -5.14
N GLY A 33 22.47 3.96 -5.56
CA GLY A 33 23.35 4.25 -6.71
C GLY A 33 22.77 3.75 -8.05
N LYS A 34 21.48 3.41 -8.11
CA LYS A 34 20.80 2.87 -9.28
C LYS A 34 19.64 3.78 -9.69
N SER A 35 19.37 3.87 -11.00
CA SER A 35 18.27 4.63 -11.55
C SER A 35 16.98 3.80 -11.56
N LEU A 36 15.85 4.51 -11.61
CA LEU A 36 14.52 3.96 -11.86
C LEU A 36 13.78 4.82 -12.90
N ASP A 37 12.80 4.24 -13.56
CA ASP A 37 11.92 4.99 -14.46
C ASP A 37 10.72 5.53 -13.69
N PHE A 38 10.44 6.83 -13.81
CA PHE A 38 9.32 7.48 -13.15
C PHE A 38 8.36 8.12 -14.13
N TYR A 39 7.08 7.86 -13.96
CA TYR A 39 5.97 8.45 -14.71
C TYR A 39 5.00 9.13 -13.75
N GLN A 40 4.90 10.46 -13.83
CA GLN A 40 3.91 11.21 -13.08
C GLN A 40 2.55 11.10 -13.78
N ASN A 41 1.83 10.03 -13.49
CA ASN A 41 0.52 9.73 -14.07
C ASN A 41 -0.44 9.15 -13.03
N ASP A 42 -1.73 9.33 -13.27
CA ASP A 42 -2.77 8.65 -12.51
C ASP A 42 -2.98 7.23 -13.05
N VAL A 43 -3.05 6.22 -12.19
CA VAL A 43 -3.30 4.83 -12.59
C VAL A 43 -4.67 4.66 -13.25
N ARG A 44 -5.60 5.58 -13.01
CA ARG A 44 -6.92 5.60 -13.68
C ARG A 44 -6.86 6.10 -15.14
N ASP A 45 -5.76 6.72 -15.55
CA ASP A 45 -5.53 7.13 -16.95
C ASP A 45 -5.13 5.92 -17.78
N ARG A 46 -6.12 5.27 -18.41
CA ARG A 46 -5.92 4.09 -19.25
C ARG A 46 -4.90 4.32 -20.35
N ASP A 47 -4.97 5.44 -21.05
CA ASP A 47 -4.06 5.73 -22.17
C ASP A 47 -2.62 5.89 -21.69
N ALA A 48 -2.42 6.49 -20.53
CA ALA A 48 -1.10 6.57 -19.90
C ALA A 48 -0.58 5.18 -19.50
N MET A 49 -1.42 4.35 -18.89
CA MET A 49 -1.08 2.98 -18.50
C MET A 49 -0.69 2.13 -19.72
N GLU A 50 -1.47 2.18 -20.80
CA GLU A 50 -1.17 1.49 -22.05
C GLU A 50 0.19 1.91 -22.64
N ARG A 51 0.48 3.22 -22.68
CA ARG A 51 1.78 3.72 -23.15
C ARG A 51 2.95 3.24 -22.31
N ILE A 52 2.79 3.21 -20.98
CA ILE A 52 3.85 2.80 -20.06
C ILE A 52 4.12 1.30 -20.20
N PHE A 53 3.07 0.48 -20.18
CA PHE A 53 3.20 -0.98 -20.32
C PHE A 53 3.74 -1.39 -21.70
N SER A 54 3.41 -0.64 -22.75
CA SER A 54 3.99 -0.88 -24.08
C SER A 54 5.49 -0.56 -24.18
N LYS A 55 6.02 0.29 -23.29
CA LYS A 55 7.42 0.73 -23.31
C LYS A 55 8.34 -0.17 -22.49
N HIS A 56 7.80 -0.88 -21.51
CA HIS A 56 8.56 -1.68 -20.56
C HIS A 56 8.11 -3.14 -20.58
N ASP A 57 9.06 -4.05 -20.43
CA ASP A 57 8.79 -5.48 -20.21
C ASP A 57 8.58 -5.69 -18.70
N ILE A 58 7.32 -5.76 -18.28
CA ILE A 58 6.92 -5.79 -16.87
C ILE A 58 6.61 -7.22 -16.47
N ASP A 59 7.35 -7.76 -15.50
CA ASP A 59 7.15 -9.10 -14.95
C ASP A 59 6.12 -9.15 -13.82
N CYS A 60 6.06 -8.10 -13.01
CA CYS A 60 5.23 -8.05 -11.81
C CYS A 60 4.84 -6.62 -11.47
N VAL A 61 3.65 -6.46 -10.92
CA VAL A 61 3.15 -5.18 -10.38
C VAL A 61 3.07 -5.25 -8.87
N ILE A 62 3.53 -4.20 -8.18
CA ILE A 62 3.21 -3.94 -6.77
C ILE A 62 2.24 -2.76 -6.74
N HIS A 63 1.00 -3.02 -6.36
CA HIS A 63 -0.06 -2.02 -6.38
C HIS A 63 -0.23 -1.36 -5.03
N PHE A 64 0.39 -0.16 -4.87
CA PHE A 64 0.24 0.72 -3.71
C PHE A 64 -0.72 1.88 -3.95
N ALA A 65 -0.96 2.24 -5.21
CA ALA A 65 -1.76 3.40 -5.54
C ALA A 65 -3.15 3.32 -4.90
N GLY A 66 -3.52 4.37 -4.17
CA GLY A 66 -4.79 4.45 -3.47
C GLY A 66 -4.80 5.47 -2.35
N LEU A 67 -5.95 6.05 -2.08
CA LEU A 67 -6.20 6.88 -0.92
C LEU A 67 -6.29 5.99 0.32
N LYS A 68 -5.68 6.40 1.44
CA LYS A 68 -5.49 5.51 2.62
C LYS A 68 -5.95 6.09 3.97
N ALA A 69 -6.41 7.32 4.01
CA ALA A 69 -6.78 7.99 5.27
C ALA A 69 -8.21 7.61 5.67
N VAL A 70 -8.34 6.83 6.77
CA VAL A 70 -9.63 6.31 7.25
C VAL A 70 -10.64 7.44 7.52
N GLY A 71 -10.25 8.48 8.27
CA GLY A 71 -11.14 9.60 8.59
C GLY A 71 -11.59 10.38 7.36
N GLU A 72 -10.69 10.61 6.39
CA GLU A 72 -11.01 11.26 5.13
C GLU A 72 -11.99 10.42 4.30
N SER A 73 -11.85 9.10 4.30
CA SER A 73 -12.77 8.21 3.58
C SER A 73 -14.23 8.32 4.04
N VAL A 74 -14.44 8.63 5.32
CA VAL A 74 -15.78 8.85 5.87
C VAL A 74 -16.37 10.17 5.38
N ALA A 75 -15.53 11.20 5.22
CA ALA A 75 -15.95 12.52 4.74
C ALA A 75 -16.13 12.56 3.22
N MET A 76 -15.36 11.77 2.47
CA MET A 76 -15.28 11.78 1.00
C MET A 76 -15.37 10.35 0.43
N PRO A 77 -16.46 9.61 0.68
CA PRO A 77 -16.52 8.18 0.32
C PRO A 77 -16.49 7.94 -1.20
N LEU A 78 -17.10 8.79 -2.00
CA LEU A 78 -17.17 8.61 -3.45
C LEU A 78 -15.78 8.72 -4.09
N GLU A 79 -14.96 9.66 -3.65
CA GLU A 79 -13.58 9.85 -4.09
C GLU A 79 -12.73 8.61 -3.76
N TYR A 80 -12.96 7.99 -2.61
CA TYR A 80 -12.29 6.75 -2.21
C TYR A 80 -12.69 5.57 -3.08
N TYR A 81 -13.99 5.39 -3.35
CA TYR A 81 -14.46 4.34 -4.25
C TYR A 81 -13.96 4.55 -5.67
N ASP A 82 -14.09 5.75 -6.23
CA ASP A 82 -13.62 6.06 -7.57
C ASP A 82 -12.11 5.83 -7.67
N ASN A 83 -11.32 6.43 -6.77
CA ASN A 83 -9.87 6.31 -6.85
C ASN A 83 -9.38 4.88 -6.66
N ASN A 84 -9.82 4.19 -5.60
CA ASN A 84 -9.21 2.91 -5.23
C ASN A 84 -9.72 1.73 -6.06
N LEU A 85 -11.01 1.71 -6.39
CA LEU A 85 -11.57 0.59 -7.20
C LEU A 85 -11.24 0.77 -8.67
N TYR A 86 -11.46 1.97 -9.23
CA TYR A 86 -11.26 2.19 -10.64
C TYR A 86 -9.78 2.07 -11.04
N SER A 87 -8.84 2.55 -10.21
CA SER A 87 -7.41 2.32 -10.44
C SER A 87 -7.05 0.84 -10.47
N THR A 88 -7.63 0.03 -9.56
CA THR A 88 -7.41 -1.42 -9.54
C THR A 88 -7.97 -2.09 -10.80
N VAL A 89 -9.15 -1.68 -11.25
CA VAL A 89 -9.76 -2.23 -12.48
C VAL A 89 -8.92 -1.88 -13.71
N VAL A 90 -8.58 -0.60 -13.89
CA VAL A 90 -7.73 -0.15 -15.03
C VAL A 90 -6.40 -0.88 -15.04
N LEU A 91 -5.75 -1.00 -13.87
CA LEU A 91 -4.49 -1.72 -13.76
C LEU A 91 -4.62 -3.19 -14.16
N CYS A 92 -5.64 -3.89 -13.66
CA CYS A 92 -5.86 -5.31 -14.01
C CYS A 92 -6.16 -5.50 -15.49
N GLU A 93 -6.92 -4.61 -16.12
CA GLU A 93 -7.18 -4.66 -17.56
C GLU A 93 -5.92 -4.44 -18.37
N THR A 94 -5.11 -3.42 -18.03
CA THR A 94 -3.82 -3.15 -18.67
C THR A 94 -2.86 -4.34 -18.50
N MET A 95 -2.74 -4.88 -17.30
CA MET A 95 -1.93 -6.08 -17.02
C MET A 95 -2.36 -7.27 -17.90
N ARG A 96 -3.67 -7.54 -17.99
CA ARG A 96 -4.22 -8.61 -18.83
C ARG A 96 -3.85 -8.40 -20.30
N ASP A 97 -4.05 -7.19 -20.81
CA ASP A 97 -3.88 -6.87 -22.23
C ASP A 97 -2.39 -6.90 -22.64
N HIS A 98 -1.47 -6.67 -21.68
CA HIS A 98 -0.02 -6.81 -21.87
C HIS A 98 0.57 -8.14 -21.36
N GLY A 99 -0.25 -9.09 -20.95
CA GLY A 99 0.20 -10.42 -20.52
C GLY A 99 0.96 -10.46 -19.19
N VAL A 100 0.87 -9.39 -18.38
CA VAL A 100 1.46 -9.33 -17.01
C VAL A 100 0.55 -10.08 -16.05
N LYS A 101 1.08 -11.08 -15.35
CA LYS A 101 0.27 -12.05 -14.59
C LYS A 101 0.53 -12.04 -13.08
N ASN A 102 1.53 -11.31 -12.62
CA ASN A 102 1.92 -11.30 -11.21
C ASN A 102 1.59 -9.95 -10.58
N ILE A 103 0.85 -9.96 -9.47
CA ILE A 103 0.51 -8.76 -8.73
C ILE A 103 0.61 -8.96 -7.23
N VAL A 104 1.32 -8.06 -6.56
CA VAL A 104 1.30 -7.91 -5.09
C VAL A 104 0.43 -6.71 -4.75
N PHE A 105 -0.65 -6.94 -4.03
CA PHE A 105 -1.60 -5.90 -3.65
C PHE A 105 -1.40 -5.46 -2.20
N SER A 106 -1.26 -4.16 -2.01
CA SER A 106 -1.27 -3.49 -0.71
C SER A 106 -2.69 -3.48 -0.15
N SER A 107 -3.05 -4.53 0.59
CA SER A 107 -4.28 -4.59 1.35
C SER A 107 -4.09 -4.01 2.76
N SER A 108 -5.02 -4.21 3.65
CA SER A 108 -5.04 -3.63 4.99
C SER A 108 -5.72 -4.56 5.97
N ALA A 109 -5.29 -4.53 7.23
CA ALA A 109 -6.00 -5.19 8.33
C ALA A 109 -7.43 -4.68 8.53
N THR A 110 -7.78 -3.51 7.97
CA THR A 110 -9.16 -2.98 8.00
C THR A 110 -10.18 -3.80 7.22
N VAL A 111 -9.73 -4.79 6.43
CA VAL A 111 -10.62 -5.74 5.74
C VAL A 111 -11.16 -6.82 6.67
N TYR A 112 -10.54 -7.06 7.82
CA TYR A 112 -11.04 -8.02 8.79
C TYR A 112 -12.29 -7.49 9.48
N SER A 113 -13.27 -8.38 9.66
CA SER A 113 -14.51 -8.06 10.38
C SER A 113 -14.23 -7.84 11.89
N GLY A 114 -14.98 -6.92 12.49
CA GLY A 114 -14.84 -6.61 13.91
C GLY A 114 -15.32 -7.71 14.87
N ASP A 115 -16.01 -8.74 14.36
CA ASP A 115 -16.49 -9.90 15.14
C ASP A 115 -15.45 -11.02 15.29
N ASN A 116 -14.26 -10.86 14.73
CA ASN A 116 -13.18 -11.82 14.89
C ASN A 116 -12.62 -11.85 16.32
N THR A 117 -12.26 -13.03 16.78
CA THR A 117 -11.46 -13.21 17.99
C THR A 117 -9.97 -13.00 17.71
N MET A 118 -9.27 -12.39 18.66
CA MET A 118 -7.82 -12.20 18.56
C MET A 118 -7.05 -13.45 18.97
N PRO A 119 -5.86 -13.72 18.40
CA PRO A 119 -5.22 -12.94 17.33
C PRO A 119 -5.81 -13.22 15.95
N LEU A 120 -5.82 -12.19 15.08
CA LEU A 120 -6.23 -12.33 13.68
C LEU A 120 -5.27 -13.23 12.90
N ARG A 121 -5.81 -13.95 11.92
CA ARG A 121 -5.07 -14.82 10.99
C ARG A 121 -5.52 -14.56 9.56
N GLU A 122 -4.78 -15.06 8.58
CA GLU A 122 -5.09 -14.87 7.14
C GLU A 122 -6.48 -15.41 6.76
N ASN A 123 -6.95 -16.45 7.43
CA ASN A 123 -8.26 -17.08 7.24
C ASN A 123 -9.35 -16.51 8.15
N SER A 124 -9.06 -15.48 8.97
CA SER A 124 -10.06 -14.79 9.77
C SER A 124 -11.10 -14.11 8.86
N HIS A 125 -12.32 -13.98 9.37
CA HIS A 125 -13.46 -13.44 8.63
C HIS A 125 -13.17 -12.02 8.12
N THR A 126 -13.48 -11.77 6.85
CA THR A 126 -13.29 -10.47 6.19
C THR A 126 -14.62 -9.93 5.69
N GLY A 127 -14.68 -8.62 5.49
CA GLY A 127 -15.91 -7.89 5.17
C GLY A 127 -16.49 -7.22 6.41
N MET A 128 -17.70 -6.69 6.31
CA MET A 128 -18.33 -5.86 7.34
C MET A 128 -17.38 -4.74 7.85
N CYS A 129 -16.70 -4.09 6.89
CA CYS A 129 -15.76 -3.03 7.19
C CYS A 129 -16.46 -1.82 7.80
N THR A 130 -15.81 -1.16 8.76
CA THR A 130 -16.39 -0.06 9.53
C THR A 130 -16.28 1.31 8.84
N ASN A 131 -15.58 1.39 7.73
CA ASN A 131 -15.32 2.64 7.01
C ASN A 131 -15.12 2.42 5.51
N PRO A 132 -15.33 3.46 4.67
CA PRO A 132 -15.20 3.35 3.20
C PRO A 132 -13.81 2.91 2.73
N TYR A 133 -12.72 3.35 3.37
CA TYR A 133 -11.38 2.87 3.03
C TYR A 133 -11.27 1.34 3.18
N GLY A 134 -11.72 0.78 4.30
CA GLY A 134 -11.73 -0.67 4.52
C GLY A 134 -12.56 -1.40 3.45
N TRP A 135 -13.73 -0.87 3.11
CA TRP A 135 -14.54 -1.40 2.02
C TRP A 135 -13.83 -1.38 0.67
N THR A 136 -13.13 -0.28 0.32
CA THR A 136 -12.37 -0.25 -0.94
C THR A 136 -11.28 -1.32 -0.98
N LYS A 137 -10.54 -1.53 0.12
CA LYS A 137 -9.53 -2.59 0.18
C LYS A 137 -10.12 -3.99 0.07
N TYR A 138 -11.23 -4.24 0.78
CA TYR A 138 -11.96 -5.52 0.70
C TYR A 138 -12.48 -5.78 -0.73
N MET A 139 -13.08 -4.78 -1.38
CA MET A 139 -13.57 -4.91 -2.75
C MET A 139 -12.44 -5.11 -3.76
N CYS A 140 -11.30 -4.44 -3.59
CA CYS A 140 -10.12 -4.69 -4.42
C CYS A 140 -9.59 -6.13 -4.25
N GLU A 141 -9.55 -6.68 -3.02
CA GLU A 141 -9.23 -8.09 -2.82
C GLU A 141 -10.22 -9.00 -3.56
N GLN A 142 -11.52 -8.67 -3.53
CA GLN A 142 -12.52 -9.47 -4.24
C GLN A 142 -12.36 -9.40 -5.75
N ILE A 143 -12.11 -8.21 -6.32
CA ILE A 143 -11.81 -8.03 -7.75
C ILE A 143 -10.62 -8.89 -8.15
N LEU A 144 -9.53 -8.84 -7.39
CA LEU A 144 -8.32 -9.62 -7.66
C LEU A 144 -8.58 -11.13 -7.55
N ARG A 145 -9.29 -11.58 -6.51
CA ARG A 145 -9.66 -13.01 -6.34
C ARG A 145 -10.50 -13.53 -7.51
N ASP A 146 -11.48 -12.75 -7.97
CA ASP A 146 -12.34 -13.15 -9.09
C ASP A 146 -11.57 -13.12 -10.42
N THR A 147 -10.65 -12.16 -10.59
CA THR A 147 -9.73 -12.12 -11.73
C THR A 147 -8.83 -13.37 -11.76
N GLY A 148 -8.22 -13.73 -10.63
CA GLY A 148 -7.36 -14.93 -10.54
C GLY A 148 -8.13 -16.24 -10.78
N LYS A 149 -9.40 -16.32 -10.38
CA LYS A 149 -10.25 -17.49 -10.71
C LYS A 149 -10.59 -17.55 -12.20
N ALA A 150 -10.85 -16.39 -12.81
CA ALA A 150 -11.19 -16.30 -14.24
C ALA A 150 -9.98 -16.52 -15.14
N ILE A 151 -8.78 -16.14 -14.68
CA ILE A 151 -7.52 -16.26 -15.43
C ILE A 151 -6.52 -17.06 -14.57
N PRO A 152 -6.52 -18.40 -14.64
CA PRO A 152 -5.75 -19.27 -13.73
C PRO A 152 -4.23 -19.08 -13.74
N ASP A 153 -3.70 -18.43 -14.77
CA ASP A 153 -2.26 -18.14 -14.86
C ASP A 153 -1.82 -16.94 -14.01
N TRP A 154 -2.76 -16.19 -13.43
CA TRP A 154 -2.44 -15.07 -12.57
C TRP A 154 -1.94 -15.56 -11.21
N SER A 155 -0.94 -14.86 -10.68
CA SER A 155 -0.45 -15.03 -9.32
C SER A 155 -0.68 -13.75 -8.54
N ILE A 156 -1.43 -13.85 -7.45
CA ILE A 156 -1.92 -12.70 -6.69
C ILE A 156 -1.53 -12.84 -5.23
N ALA A 157 -0.68 -11.94 -4.73
CA ALA A 157 -0.35 -11.86 -3.32
C ALA A 157 -1.10 -10.69 -2.66
N LEU A 158 -1.95 -10.98 -1.68
CA LEU A 158 -2.72 -9.99 -0.91
C LEU A 158 -2.03 -9.77 0.44
N LEU A 159 -1.35 -8.64 0.62
CA LEU A 159 -0.62 -8.33 1.84
C LEU A 159 -1.44 -7.39 2.73
N ARG A 160 -1.94 -7.89 3.86
CA ARG A 160 -2.79 -7.15 4.80
C ARG A 160 -1.94 -6.57 5.92
N TYR A 161 -1.60 -5.29 5.81
CA TYR A 161 -0.78 -4.61 6.81
C TYR A 161 -1.60 -4.18 8.02
N PHE A 162 -0.94 -4.21 9.19
CA PHE A 162 -1.38 -3.48 10.37
C PHE A 162 -0.81 -2.06 10.32
N ASN A 163 0.15 -1.73 11.16
CA ASN A 163 0.68 -0.37 11.28
C ASN A 163 2.16 -0.31 10.86
N PRO A 164 2.48 0.02 9.61
CA PRO A 164 3.87 0.23 9.22
C PRO A 164 4.43 1.48 9.91
N ILE A 165 5.65 1.35 10.44
CA ILE A 165 6.38 2.44 11.10
C ILE A 165 7.86 2.39 10.74
N GLY A 166 8.60 3.40 11.16
CA GLY A 166 10.04 3.47 10.98
C GLY A 166 10.45 4.15 9.69
N ALA A 167 11.75 4.14 9.44
CA ALA A 167 12.39 4.77 8.30
C ALA A 167 13.59 3.94 7.83
N HIS A 168 14.11 4.25 6.65
CA HIS A 168 15.33 3.65 6.16
C HIS A 168 16.55 4.09 7.00
N SER A 169 17.50 3.19 7.22
CA SER A 169 18.68 3.42 8.07
C SER A 169 19.58 4.58 7.60
N SER A 170 19.50 4.98 6.32
CA SER A 170 20.19 6.16 5.79
C SER A 170 19.68 7.49 6.36
N GLY A 171 18.49 7.53 6.96
CA GLY A 171 17.81 8.75 7.37
C GLY A 171 17.30 9.63 6.22
N LEU A 172 17.43 9.20 4.96
CA LEU A 172 17.04 9.99 3.79
C LEU A 172 15.57 9.84 3.42
N ILE A 173 14.97 8.68 3.70
CA ILE A 173 13.56 8.39 3.42
C ILE A 173 12.85 7.86 4.65
N GLY A 174 11.60 8.25 4.80
CA GLY A 174 10.71 7.88 5.90
C GLY A 174 9.30 8.37 5.62
N GLU A 175 8.42 8.33 6.61
CA GLU A 175 7.06 8.84 6.49
C GLU A 175 7.04 10.37 6.66
N ASP A 176 6.63 11.10 5.62
CA ASP A 176 6.53 12.56 5.60
C ASP A 176 5.18 12.99 5.02
N PRO A 177 4.08 12.84 5.79
CA PRO A 177 2.74 13.15 5.32
C PRO A 177 2.56 14.66 5.11
N ARG A 178 1.79 15.04 4.08
CA ARG A 178 1.37 16.42 3.88
C ARG A 178 0.31 16.81 4.92
N GLY A 179 0.44 17.97 5.52
CA GLY A 179 -0.50 18.49 6.52
C GLY A 179 -0.39 17.82 7.89
N ILE A 180 -1.54 17.62 8.54
CA ILE A 180 -1.60 17.00 9.87
C ILE A 180 -1.51 15.48 9.70
N PRO A 181 -0.54 14.81 10.37
CA PRO A 181 -0.45 13.36 10.30
C PRO A 181 -1.70 12.67 10.88
N ASN A 182 -2.21 11.67 10.16
CA ASN A 182 -3.29 10.82 10.64
C ASN A 182 -2.77 9.57 11.39
N ASN A 183 -1.50 9.24 11.23
CA ASN A 183 -0.85 8.11 11.90
C ASN A 183 -0.09 8.58 13.13
N LEU A 184 0.01 7.70 14.14
CA LEU A 184 0.62 7.99 15.43
C LEU A 184 2.09 8.38 15.32
N MET A 185 2.91 7.57 14.62
CA MET A 185 4.37 7.77 14.60
C MET A 185 4.81 9.08 13.94
N PRO A 186 4.32 9.50 12.77
CA PRO A 186 4.69 10.80 12.21
C PRO A 186 4.18 11.96 13.08
N TYR A 187 3.05 11.81 13.79
CA TYR A 187 2.59 12.82 14.75
C TYR A 187 3.57 12.94 15.92
N ILE A 188 3.95 11.82 16.55
CA ILE A 188 4.97 11.80 17.63
C ILE A 188 6.27 12.42 17.16
N SER A 189 6.74 12.07 15.95
CA SER A 189 7.98 12.63 15.40
C SER A 189 7.91 14.15 15.23
N GLN A 190 6.76 14.68 14.79
CA GLN A 190 6.54 16.13 14.67
C GLN A 190 6.51 16.83 16.03
N VAL A 191 5.98 16.18 17.09
CA VAL A 191 6.06 16.70 18.46
C VAL A 191 7.51 16.69 18.95
N ALA A 192 8.22 15.58 18.76
CA ALA A 192 9.59 15.42 19.22
C ALA A 192 10.56 16.47 18.64
N ILE A 193 10.33 16.92 17.41
CA ILE A 193 11.17 17.97 16.76
C ILE A 193 10.57 19.38 16.91
N GLY A 194 9.54 19.57 17.75
CA GLY A 194 8.96 20.87 18.05
C GLY A 194 8.08 21.46 16.93
N ARG A 195 7.66 20.69 15.95
CA ARG A 195 6.68 21.13 14.94
C ARG A 195 5.25 21.20 15.49
N ARG A 196 4.99 20.47 16.59
CA ARG A 196 3.72 20.43 17.33
C ARG A 196 3.99 20.52 18.82
N ASP A 197 3.06 21.10 19.55
CA ASP A 197 3.24 21.38 20.99
C ASP A 197 3.07 20.12 21.83
N HIS A 198 2.12 19.25 21.49
CA HIS A 198 1.77 18.08 22.29
C HIS A 198 1.12 16.96 21.49
N LEU A 199 1.13 15.76 22.06
CA LEU A 199 0.35 14.62 21.60
C LEU A 199 -0.96 14.55 22.37
N ASN A 200 -2.09 14.40 21.66
CA ASN A 200 -3.39 14.20 22.30
C ASN A 200 -3.66 12.72 22.52
N VAL A 201 -4.14 12.37 23.70
CA VAL A 201 -4.74 11.06 24.01
C VAL A 201 -6.25 11.23 24.05
N PHE A 202 -6.97 10.53 23.15
CA PHE A 202 -8.41 10.72 22.93
C PHE A 202 -9.29 9.76 23.77
N GLY A 203 -8.83 9.35 24.90
CA GLY A 203 -9.55 8.47 25.83
C GLY A 203 -8.64 7.37 26.39
N ASP A 204 -9.12 6.77 27.47
CA ASP A 204 -8.44 5.73 28.24
C ASP A 204 -9.43 4.66 28.73
N ASP A 205 -10.53 4.47 28.00
CA ASP A 205 -11.67 3.62 28.36
C ASP A 205 -11.76 2.32 27.54
N TYR A 206 -10.71 1.97 26.77
CA TYR A 206 -10.63 0.66 26.11
C TYR A 206 -10.34 -0.44 27.14
N ASP A 207 -10.86 -1.64 26.88
CA ASP A 207 -10.58 -2.85 27.66
C ASP A 207 -9.16 -3.37 27.36
N THR A 208 -8.16 -2.62 27.83
CA THR A 208 -6.71 -2.85 27.67
C THR A 208 -6.00 -2.48 28.98
N PRO A 209 -4.75 -2.93 29.20
CA PRO A 209 -4.05 -2.70 30.45
C PRO A 209 -3.90 -1.23 30.86
N ASP A 210 -3.82 -0.31 29.91
CA ASP A 210 -3.67 1.14 30.12
C ASP A 210 -4.86 1.96 29.61
N GLY A 211 -5.93 1.30 29.18
CA GLY A 211 -7.11 1.94 28.63
C GLY A 211 -6.96 2.50 27.22
N THR A 212 -5.79 2.37 26.61
CA THR A 212 -5.55 2.85 25.23
C THR A 212 -5.58 1.71 24.21
N GLY A 213 -5.64 2.05 22.92
CA GLY A 213 -5.72 1.05 21.86
C GLY A 213 -4.39 0.31 21.63
N VAL A 214 -4.41 -1.01 21.75
CA VAL A 214 -3.28 -1.89 21.41
C VAL A 214 -3.18 -2.02 19.89
N ARG A 215 -1.96 -1.95 19.35
CA ARG A 215 -1.69 -2.06 17.89
C ARG A 215 -0.46 -2.91 17.62
N ASP A 216 -0.51 -3.67 16.52
CA ASP A 216 0.66 -4.33 15.96
C ASP A 216 1.41 -3.39 15.02
N TYR A 217 2.71 -3.29 15.21
CA TYR A 217 3.59 -2.48 14.39
C TYR A 217 4.60 -3.36 13.63
N ILE A 218 4.83 -3.01 12.36
CA ILE A 218 5.85 -3.63 11.52
C ILE A 218 6.82 -2.57 11.02
N HIS A 219 8.12 -2.86 11.08
CA HIS A 219 9.11 -1.93 10.52
C HIS A 219 8.98 -1.86 9.00
N VAL A 220 8.98 -0.64 8.45
CA VAL A 220 8.74 -0.40 7.01
C VAL A 220 9.74 -1.12 6.10
N VAL A 221 10.99 -1.32 6.53
CA VAL A 221 11.99 -2.09 5.77
C VAL A 221 11.63 -3.57 5.74
N ASP A 222 11.17 -4.15 6.85
CA ASP A 222 10.74 -5.55 6.88
C ASP A 222 9.47 -5.75 6.03
N LEU A 223 8.55 -4.78 6.07
CA LEU A 223 7.40 -4.77 5.17
C LEU A 223 7.83 -4.73 3.70
N ALA A 224 8.79 -3.86 3.34
CA ALA A 224 9.33 -3.79 1.98
C ALA A 224 9.97 -5.12 1.54
N ARG A 225 10.75 -5.76 2.42
CA ARG A 225 11.30 -7.11 2.18
C ARG A 225 10.22 -8.16 2.01
N GLY A 226 9.13 -8.06 2.76
CA GLY A 226 7.95 -8.91 2.61
C GLY A 226 7.35 -8.85 1.21
N HIS A 227 7.29 -7.65 0.58
CA HIS A 227 6.84 -7.51 -0.81
C HIS A 227 7.78 -8.20 -1.79
N VAL A 228 9.09 -8.04 -1.60
CA VAL A 228 10.07 -8.71 -2.46
C VAL A 228 10.00 -10.22 -2.30
N SER A 229 9.83 -10.71 -1.08
CA SER A 229 9.62 -12.15 -0.82
C SER A 229 8.33 -12.68 -1.46
N ALA A 230 7.27 -11.86 -1.52
CA ALA A 230 6.03 -12.24 -2.21
C ALA A 230 6.26 -12.40 -3.72
N ILE A 231 7.05 -11.50 -4.34
CA ILE A 231 7.44 -11.64 -5.76
C ILE A 231 8.22 -12.94 -5.97
N ASP A 232 9.24 -13.20 -5.15
CA ASP A 232 10.06 -14.42 -5.24
C ASP A 232 9.18 -15.69 -5.09
N TYR A 233 8.22 -15.67 -4.17
CA TYR A 233 7.27 -16.78 -3.95
C TYR A 233 6.39 -17.03 -5.18
N MET A 234 5.85 -15.98 -5.80
CA MET A 234 4.99 -16.10 -6.99
C MET A 234 5.71 -16.63 -8.24
N GLN A 235 7.05 -16.58 -8.30
CA GLN A 235 7.80 -17.20 -9.40
C GLN A 235 7.64 -18.73 -9.42
N THR A 236 7.48 -19.34 -8.27
CA THR A 236 7.39 -20.80 -8.12
C THR A 236 6.01 -21.31 -7.73
N HIS A 237 5.11 -20.44 -7.29
CA HIS A 237 3.75 -20.76 -6.87
C HIS A 237 2.75 -19.93 -7.68
N LYS A 238 1.78 -20.60 -8.27
CA LYS A 238 0.71 -19.98 -9.07
C LYS A 238 -0.61 -19.96 -8.29
N GLY A 239 -1.41 -18.89 -8.50
CA GLY A 239 -2.68 -18.70 -7.81
C GLY A 239 -2.77 -17.46 -6.95
#